data_a2df9273ddd96ff9ed0d4366a0f33437
#
_entry.id   a2df9273ddd96ff9ed0d4366a0f33437
#
_cell.length_a   1.000
_cell.length_b   1.000
_cell.length_c   1.000
_cell.angle_alpha   90.00
_cell.angle_beta   90.00
_cell.angle_gamma   90.00
#
_symmetry.space_group_name_H-M   'P 1'
#
loop_
_entity.id
_entity.type
_entity.pdbx_description
1 polymer ?
#
loop_
_entity_poly.entity_id
_entity_poly.type
_entity_poly.pdbx_seq_one_letter_code
_entity_poly.pdbx_strand_id
1 'polypeptide(L)'
;MVNNDNLRIYMNMFAKEVHENAVNHGWYDEERSFAELIALCHQELSEALEEYRKGHQPDETYYSDGGKPEGIPSELADVIIRILDMCGKYGIDIGAMISEKHEFNKTRPYKHGGKVI
;
A
#
# COMPACT_ATOMS: atom_id res chain seq x y z
N MET A 1 12.73 -14.84 -10.26
CA MET A 1 11.29 -14.51 -10.18
C MET A 1 10.73 -14.85 -8.81
N VAL A 2 9.77 -14.09 -8.36
CA VAL A 2 9.12 -14.35 -7.07
C VAL A 2 8.20 -15.57 -7.22
N ASN A 3 8.26 -16.48 -6.24
CA ASN A 3 7.35 -17.62 -6.17
C ASN A 3 5.96 -17.12 -5.76
N ASN A 4 4.93 -17.38 -6.58
CA ASN A 4 3.58 -16.88 -6.33
C ASN A 4 2.96 -17.41 -5.03
N ASP A 5 3.22 -18.67 -4.68
CA ASP A 5 2.69 -19.25 -3.44
C ASP A 5 3.31 -18.57 -2.22
N ASN A 6 4.62 -18.34 -2.23
CA ASN A 6 5.30 -17.62 -1.17
C ASN A 6 4.85 -16.18 -1.08
N LEU A 7 4.69 -15.51 -2.22
CA LEU A 7 4.19 -14.13 -2.26
C LEU A 7 2.81 -14.03 -1.61
N ARG A 8 1.90 -14.93 -1.96
CA ARG A 8 0.55 -14.97 -1.38
C ARG A 8 0.61 -15.12 0.12
N ILE A 9 1.39 -16.10 0.61
CA ILE A 9 1.50 -16.36 2.04
C ILE A 9 2.06 -15.14 2.78
N TYR A 10 3.18 -14.59 2.31
CA TYR A 10 3.82 -13.47 3.00
C TYR A 10 2.98 -12.20 2.97
N MET A 11 2.34 -11.89 1.84
CA MET A 11 1.47 -10.72 1.75
C MET A 11 0.29 -10.81 2.70
N ASN A 12 -0.35 -11.97 2.77
CA ASN A 12 -1.50 -12.17 3.66
C ASN A 12 -1.09 -12.17 5.12
N MET A 13 0.05 -12.75 5.46
CA MET A 13 0.60 -12.71 6.80
C MET A 13 0.90 -11.28 7.23
N PHE A 14 1.53 -10.52 6.34
CA PHE A 14 1.87 -9.13 6.63
C PHE A 14 0.63 -8.25 6.75
N ALA A 15 -0.39 -8.47 5.90
CA ALA A 15 -1.67 -7.78 6.03
C ALA A 15 -2.29 -7.99 7.42
N LYS A 16 -2.23 -9.22 7.93
CA LYS A 16 -2.72 -9.54 9.26
C LYS A 16 -1.92 -8.82 10.35
N GLU A 17 -0.59 -8.84 10.25
CA GLU A 17 0.28 -8.14 11.20
C GLU A 17 0.01 -6.64 11.22
N VAL A 18 -0.08 -6.03 10.05
CA VAL A 18 -0.36 -4.59 9.91
C VAL A 18 -1.71 -4.25 10.54
N HIS A 19 -2.72 -5.06 10.27
CA HIS A 19 -4.05 -4.83 10.84
C HIS A 19 -4.04 -4.98 12.37
N GLU A 20 -3.41 -6.00 12.90
CA GLU A 20 -3.29 -6.21 14.34
C GLU A 20 -2.57 -5.02 15.00
N ASN A 21 -1.51 -4.52 14.37
CA ASN A 21 -0.80 -3.35 14.87
C ASN A 21 -1.71 -2.12 14.91
N ALA A 22 -2.50 -1.89 13.87
CA ALA A 22 -3.45 -0.78 13.82
C ALA A 22 -4.50 -0.89 14.93
N VAL A 23 -5.06 -2.07 15.13
CA VAL A 23 -6.02 -2.33 16.21
C VAL A 23 -5.38 -2.06 17.56
N ASN A 24 -4.18 -2.56 17.80
CA ASN A 24 -3.49 -2.41 19.08
C ASN A 24 -3.12 -0.95 19.40
N HIS A 25 -3.04 -0.11 18.38
CA HIS A 25 -2.76 1.32 18.57
C HIS A 25 -3.99 2.21 18.50
N GLY A 26 -5.18 1.63 18.60
CA GLY A 26 -6.43 2.39 18.72
C GLY A 26 -7.03 2.87 17.41
N TRP A 27 -6.48 2.49 16.25
CA TRP A 27 -6.96 2.95 14.95
C TRP A 27 -8.44 2.60 14.71
N TYR A 28 -8.90 1.49 15.27
CA TYR A 28 -10.26 1.00 15.13
C TYR A 28 -11.11 1.14 16.40
N ASP A 29 -10.66 1.93 17.37
CA ASP A 29 -11.46 2.19 18.59
C ASP A 29 -12.78 2.89 18.24
N GLU A 30 -12.78 3.72 17.17
CA GLU A 30 -13.97 4.25 16.55
C GLU A 30 -14.21 3.53 15.24
N GLU A 31 -15.47 3.37 14.87
CA GLU A 31 -15.82 2.72 13.62
C GLU A 31 -15.34 3.53 12.42
N ARG A 32 -14.70 2.87 11.47
CA ARG A 32 -14.23 3.46 10.22
C ARG A 32 -14.91 2.77 9.05
N SER A 33 -15.56 3.57 8.20
CA SER A 33 -16.21 3.05 6.99
C SER A 33 -15.16 2.62 5.98
N PHE A 34 -15.55 1.71 5.09
CA PHE A 34 -14.68 1.30 3.98
C PHE A 34 -14.31 2.49 3.10
N ALA A 35 -15.26 3.38 2.83
CA ALA A 35 -15.00 4.59 2.04
C ALA A 35 -13.95 5.48 2.69
N GLU A 36 -13.98 5.63 4.00
CA GLU A 36 -12.95 6.39 4.72
C GLU A 36 -11.57 5.75 4.57
N LEU A 37 -11.48 4.43 4.66
CA LEU A 37 -10.20 3.72 4.50
C LEU A 37 -9.63 3.91 3.09
N ILE A 38 -10.49 3.90 2.07
CA ILE A 38 -10.07 4.21 0.70
C ILE A 38 -9.56 5.65 0.58
N ALA A 39 -10.30 6.60 1.16
CA ALA A 39 -9.90 8.01 1.12
C ALA A 39 -8.54 8.24 1.79
N LEU A 40 -8.26 7.52 2.87
CA LEU A 40 -6.97 7.63 3.56
C LEU A 40 -5.81 7.11 2.72
N CYS A 41 -6.04 6.11 1.86
CA CYS A 41 -5.03 5.68 0.89
C CYS A 41 -4.72 6.79 -0.12
N HIS A 42 -5.74 7.48 -0.61
CA HIS A 42 -5.55 8.64 -1.50
C HIS A 42 -4.77 9.76 -0.81
N GLN A 43 -5.04 9.97 0.48
CA GLN A 43 -4.34 11.00 1.26
C GLN A 43 -2.84 10.73 1.31
N GLU A 44 -2.41 9.49 1.55
CA GLU A 44 -0.98 9.17 1.59
C GLU A 44 -0.31 9.38 0.24
N LEU A 45 -1.00 9.06 -0.86
CA LEU A 45 -0.48 9.36 -2.20
C LEU A 45 -0.36 10.85 -2.44
N SER A 46 -1.31 11.65 -1.94
CA SER A 46 -1.25 13.10 -2.03
C SER A 46 -0.08 13.67 -1.24
N GLU A 47 0.24 13.08 -0.08
CA GLU A 47 1.41 13.48 0.70
C GLU A 47 2.72 13.17 -0.04
N ALA A 48 2.80 12.04 -0.74
CA ALA A 48 3.95 11.74 -1.60
C ALA A 48 4.10 12.78 -2.71
N LEU A 49 2.99 13.17 -3.34
CA LEU A 49 2.99 14.21 -4.37
C LEU A 49 3.48 15.54 -3.81
N GLU A 50 3.04 15.90 -2.60
CA GLU A 50 3.45 17.14 -1.96
C GLU A 50 4.95 17.16 -1.66
N GLU A 51 5.53 16.04 -1.23
CA GLU A 51 6.98 15.92 -1.06
C GLU A 51 7.72 16.19 -2.37
N TYR A 52 7.20 15.66 -3.49
CA TYR A 52 7.78 15.89 -4.80
C TYR A 52 7.69 17.36 -5.21
N ARG A 53 6.55 18.00 -4.94
CA ARG A 53 6.34 19.42 -5.24
C ARG A 53 7.29 20.33 -4.45
N LYS A 54 7.72 19.91 -3.28
CA LYS A 54 8.69 20.62 -2.46
C LYS A 54 10.13 20.43 -2.92
N GLY A 55 10.37 19.58 -3.92
CA GLY A 55 11.68 19.37 -4.52
C GLY A 55 12.41 18.12 -4.06
N HIS A 56 11.77 17.25 -3.28
CA HIS A 56 12.39 15.99 -2.88
C HIS A 56 12.42 15.01 -4.05
N GLN A 57 13.47 14.20 -4.12
CA GLN A 57 13.60 13.19 -5.17
C GLN A 57 12.75 11.96 -4.83
N PRO A 58 12.30 11.18 -5.85
CA PRO A 58 11.46 9.99 -5.61
C PRO A 58 12.07 8.96 -4.67
N ASP A 59 13.39 8.83 -4.64
CA ASP A 59 14.09 7.85 -3.81
C ASP A 59 14.73 8.45 -2.54
N GLU A 60 14.44 9.70 -2.27
CA GLU A 60 15.01 10.41 -1.12
C GLU A 60 14.26 10.08 0.16
N THR A 61 15.01 9.61 1.17
CA THR A 61 14.46 9.36 2.51
C THR A 61 15.25 10.22 3.50
N TYR A 62 14.55 10.86 4.42
CA TYR A 62 15.16 11.60 5.51
C TYR A 62 14.39 11.27 6.80
N TYR A 63 14.89 11.77 7.93
CA TYR A 63 14.31 11.41 9.22
C TYR A 63 14.06 12.67 10.04
N SER A 64 12.90 12.74 10.67
CA SER A 64 12.58 13.81 11.61
C SER A 64 12.95 13.38 13.03
N ASP A 65 12.70 14.27 13.99
CA ASP A 65 13.00 14.02 15.41
C ASP A 65 12.35 12.71 15.88
N GLY A 66 13.11 11.94 16.66
CA GLY A 66 12.65 10.64 17.15
C GLY A 66 12.83 9.49 16.15
N GLY A 67 13.47 9.74 15.00
CA GLY A 67 13.77 8.71 14.02
C GLY A 67 12.63 8.36 13.10
N LYS A 68 11.63 9.27 12.96
CA LYS A 68 10.48 9.03 12.07
C LYS A 68 10.93 9.13 10.61
N PRO A 69 10.70 8.08 9.78
CA PRO A 69 10.97 8.16 8.35
C PRO A 69 10.09 9.18 7.65
N GLU A 70 10.68 9.96 6.76
CA GLU A 70 9.99 10.96 5.97
C GLU A 70 10.41 10.82 4.50
N GLY A 71 9.70 11.47 3.60
CA GLY A 71 9.98 11.48 2.18
C GLY A 71 9.04 10.61 1.37
N ILE A 72 9.20 10.65 0.04
CA ILE A 72 8.32 9.91 -0.87
C ILE A 72 8.32 8.40 -0.58
N PRO A 73 9.49 7.75 -0.38
CA PRO A 73 9.47 6.31 -0.05
C PRO A 73 8.66 5.99 1.20
N SER A 74 8.71 6.84 2.22
CA SER A 74 7.92 6.67 3.44
C SER A 74 6.41 6.77 3.16
N GLU A 75 6.01 7.75 2.35
CA GLU A 75 4.59 7.93 2.00
C GLU A 75 4.07 6.78 1.14
N LEU A 76 4.89 6.27 0.21
CA LEU A 76 4.52 5.09 -0.56
C LEU A 76 4.38 3.85 0.33
N ALA A 77 5.25 3.71 1.32
CA ALA A 77 5.13 2.64 2.32
C ALA A 77 3.81 2.78 3.09
N ASP A 78 3.43 3.99 3.47
CA ASP A 78 2.16 4.23 4.17
C ASP A 78 0.95 3.86 3.32
N VAL A 79 0.98 4.11 2.00
CA VAL A 79 -0.08 3.66 1.09
C VAL A 79 -0.22 2.14 1.13
N ILE A 80 0.89 1.43 1.01
CA ILE A 80 0.89 -0.04 1.01
C ILE A 80 0.39 -0.55 2.36
N ILE A 81 0.86 0.03 3.46
CA ILE A 81 0.45 -0.35 4.82
C ILE A 81 -1.05 -0.13 5.02
N ARG A 82 -1.61 0.99 4.57
CA ARG A 82 -3.05 1.24 4.67
C ARG A 82 -3.86 0.28 3.84
N ILE A 83 -3.38 -0.09 2.65
CA ILE A 83 -4.05 -1.09 1.81
C ILE A 83 -4.03 -2.46 2.51
N LEU A 84 -2.90 -2.86 3.06
CA LEU A 84 -2.76 -4.14 3.76
C LEU A 84 -3.61 -4.19 5.02
N ASP A 85 -3.68 -3.10 5.77
CA ASP A 85 -4.55 -2.99 6.94
C ASP A 85 -6.02 -3.23 6.56
N MET A 86 -6.48 -2.57 5.51
CA MET A 86 -7.83 -2.73 4.99
C MET A 86 -8.09 -4.18 4.58
N CYS A 87 -7.14 -4.81 3.91
CA CYS A 87 -7.25 -6.21 3.51
C CYS A 87 -7.31 -7.13 4.74
N GLY A 88 -6.52 -6.86 5.76
CA GLY A 88 -6.57 -7.61 7.01
C GLY A 88 -7.92 -7.49 7.70
N LYS A 89 -8.48 -6.27 7.72
CA LYS A 89 -9.79 -6.03 8.34
C LYS A 89 -10.91 -6.78 7.65
N TYR A 90 -10.93 -6.79 6.33
CA TYR A 90 -12.04 -7.36 5.56
C TYR A 90 -11.80 -8.78 5.08
N GLY A 91 -10.69 -9.40 5.50
CA GLY A 91 -10.38 -10.78 5.10
C GLY A 91 -10.15 -10.95 3.61
N ILE A 92 -9.58 -9.92 2.96
CA ILE A 92 -9.30 -9.97 1.53
C ILE A 92 -8.00 -10.76 1.29
N ASP A 93 -8.05 -11.77 0.42
CA ASP A 93 -6.86 -12.52 0.01
C ASP A 93 -6.08 -11.69 -1.01
N ILE A 94 -5.37 -10.69 -0.51
CA ILE A 94 -4.64 -9.75 -1.37
C ILE A 94 -3.47 -10.42 -2.08
N GLY A 95 -2.83 -11.39 -1.43
CA GLY A 95 -1.73 -12.10 -2.04
C GLY A 95 -2.15 -12.88 -3.28
N ALA A 96 -3.27 -13.59 -3.22
CA ALA A 96 -3.82 -14.31 -4.37
C ALA A 96 -4.21 -13.34 -5.48
N MET A 97 -4.85 -12.22 -5.12
CA MET A 97 -5.31 -11.27 -6.13
C MET A 97 -4.15 -10.55 -6.82
N ILE A 98 -3.10 -10.20 -6.09
CA ILE A 98 -1.90 -9.60 -6.68
C ILE A 98 -1.27 -10.58 -7.69
N SER A 99 -1.13 -11.85 -7.31
CA SER A 99 -0.56 -12.86 -8.20
C SER A 99 -1.40 -13.04 -9.47
N GLU A 100 -2.72 -13.16 -9.31
CA GLU A 100 -3.63 -13.32 -10.45
C GLU A 100 -3.58 -12.10 -11.38
N LYS A 101 -3.64 -10.91 -10.83
CA LYS A 101 -3.60 -9.69 -11.65
C LYS A 101 -2.25 -9.52 -12.34
N HIS A 102 -1.17 -9.85 -11.66
CA HIS A 102 0.15 -9.77 -12.28
C HIS A 102 0.30 -10.73 -13.43
N GLU A 103 -0.14 -11.97 -13.26
CA GLU A 103 -0.14 -12.97 -14.37
C GLU A 103 -1.00 -12.52 -15.54
N PHE A 104 -2.19 -11.99 -15.25
CA PHE A 104 -3.05 -11.43 -16.30
C PHE A 104 -2.36 -10.28 -17.02
N ASN A 105 -1.71 -9.37 -16.29
CA ASN A 105 -1.04 -8.23 -16.88
C ASN A 105 0.07 -8.63 -17.86
N LYS A 106 0.74 -9.75 -17.63
CA LYS A 106 1.74 -10.29 -18.54
C LYS A 106 1.16 -10.67 -19.92
N THR A 107 -0.13 -10.95 -19.97
CA THR A 107 -0.82 -11.37 -21.22
C THR A 107 -1.38 -10.17 -21.99
N ARG A 108 -1.32 -8.97 -21.44
CA ARG A 108 -1.92 -7.79 -22.08
C ARG A 108 -1.13 -7.36 -23.32
N PRO A 109 -1.82 -6.82 -24.36
CA PRO A 109 -1.13 -6.34 -25.53
C PRO A 109 -0.18 -5.18 -25.22
N TYR A 110 0.80 -4.99 -26.10
CA TYR A 110 1.75 -3.88 -25.99
C TYR A 110 1.00 -2.56 -25.82
N LYS A 111 1.39 -1.77 -24.79
CA LYS A 111 0.73 -0.52 -24.40
C LYS A 111 -0.76 -0.68 -24.13
N HIS A 112 -1.17 -1.86 -23.61
CA HIS A 112 -2.57 -2.15 -23.26
C HIS A 112 -3.53 -1.88 -24.42
N GLY A 113 -3.13 -2.25 -25.65
CA GLY A 113 -3.93 -1.99 -26.84
C GLY A 113 -3.82 -0.57 -27.38
N GLY A 114 -2.71 0.11 -27.11
CA GLY A 114 -2.44 1.46 -27.59
C GLY A 114 -3.00 2.58 -26.74
N LYS A 115 -3.46 2.28 -25.53
CA LYS A 115 -3.97 3.32 -24.61
C LYS A 115 -2.83 4.21 -24.13
N VAL A 116 -3.11 5.51 -24.01
CA VAL A 116 -2.14 6.49 -23.51
C VAL A 116 -1.91 6.32 -22.03
N ILE A 117 -2.94 5.97 -21.31
CA ILE A 117 -2.94 5.78 -19.86
C ILE A 117 -4.04 4.73 -19.45
#